data_2e413c9b23f7a30864bdfa24a6007b44
#
_entry.id   2e413c9b23f7a30864bdfa24a6007b44
#
_cell.length_a   1.000
_cell.length_b   1.000
_cell.length_c   1.000
_cell.angle_alpha   90.00
_cell.angle_beta   90.00
_cell.angle_gamma   90.00
#
_symmetry.space_group_name_H-M   'P 1'
#
loop_
_entity.id
_entity.type
_entity.pdbx_description
1 polymer ?
#
loop_
_entity_poly.entity_id
_entity_poly.type
_entity_poly.pdbx_seq_one_letter_code
_entity_poly.pdbx_strand_id
1 'polypeptide(L)'
;MSKFGSALLAVGVVIAAPLFAQQGGAGATALTIYNQNFAVARTAVELDLKAGTNQVTTTNVTTQLEPDSVVLRDPAGKIAFKVDEQNYDAGVIDQNSLLQKYEGKTIQFSQGRAQNGKLITVDGKIVRATQPPLIESNGTMQFQLPGTPLFPASTDGLLLKPTLRWAIYWYMSPQSWPTSLAA
;
A
#
# COMPACT_ATOMS: atom_id res chain seq x y z
N MET A 1 10.65 59.05 63.49
CA MET A 1 10.48 57.61 63.38
C MET A 1 9.78 57.36 62.02
N SER A 2 10.58 57.03 61.01
CA SER A 2 10.16 56.86 59.59
C SER A 2 10.06 55.37 59.31
N LYS A 3 8.87 54.91 58.87
CA LYS A 3 8.64 53.52 58.41
C LYS A 3 8.67 53.55 56.91
N PHE A 4 9.71 52.98 56.30
CA PHE A 4 9.78 52.70 54.88
C PHE A 4 9.03 51.41 54.62
N GLY A 5 7.97 51.51 53.82
CA GLY A 5 7.27 50.35 53.26
C GLY A 5 7.94 49.92 51.94
N SER A 6 8.48 48.67 51.87
CA SER A 6 9.02 48.10 50.67
C SER A 6 7.89 47.49 49.88
N ALA A 7 7.66 48.00 48.68
CA ALA A 7 6.75 47.37 47.68
C ALA A 7 7.58 46.36 46.87
N LEU A 8 7.18 45.09 46.95
CA LEU A 8 7.75 43.99 46.14
C LEU A 8 6.99 43.92 44.79
N LEU A 9 7.67 44.28 43.72
CA LEU A 9 7.17 44.15 42.36
C LEU A 9 7.46 42.71 41.87
N ALA A 10 6.43 41.87 41.76
CA ALA A 10 6.58 40.54 41.19
C ALA A 10 6.48 40.65 39.66
N VAL A 11 7.60 40.49 38.97
CA VAL A 11 7.65 40.37 37.51
C VAL A 11 7.38 38.91 37.16
N GLY A 12 6.18 38.62 36.63
CA GLY A 12 5.83 37.32 36.11
C GLY A 12 6.48 37.12 34.75
N VAL A 13 7.48 36.24 34.67
CA VAL A 13 8.07 35.77 33.42
C VAL A 13 7.14 34.71 32.84
N VAL A 14 6.40 35.05 31.78
CA VAL A 14 5.65 34.08 30.97
C VAL A 14 6.65 33.37 30.07
N ILE A 15 7.04 32.17 30.45
CA ILE A 15 7.85 31.27 29.60
C ILE A 15 6.89 30.70 28.59
N ALA A 16 6.88 31.25 27.35
CA ALA A 16 6.26 30.60 26.20
C ALA A 16 7.10 29.35 25.86
N ALA A 17 6.57 28.17 26.23
CA ALA A 17 7.17 26.93 25.81
C ALA A 17 7.05 26.80 24.28
N PRO A 18 8.12 26.55 23.52
CA PRO A 18 8.00 26.28 22.11
C PRO A 18 7.20 24.98 21.94
N LEU A 19 6.08 25.06 21.23
CA LEU A 19 5.42 23.87 20.71
C LEU A 19 6.41 23.23 19.70
N PHE A 20 7.14 22.23 20.17
CA PHE A 20 7.84 21.34 19.27
C PHE A 20 6.76 20.58 18.48
N ALA A 21 6.57 20.94 17.21
CA ALA A 21 5.88 20.09 16.29
C ALA A 21 6.64 18.76 16.26
N GLN A 22 6.03 17.71 16.77
CA GLN A 22 6.57 16.36 16.75
C GLN A 22 6.73 16.00 15.27
N GLN A 23 7.96 16.04 14.76
CA GLN A 23 8.29 15.46 13.47
C GLN A 23 8.01 13.98 13.60
N GLY A 24 6.92 13.51 12.98
CA GLY A 24 6.60 12.11 12.91
C GLY A 24 7.78 11.37 12.28
N GLY A 25 8.32 10.38 13.00
CA GLY A 25 9.37 9.50 12.47
C GLY A 25 8.93 8.80 11.18
N ALA A 26 9.87 8.17 10.50
CA ALA A 26 9.60 7.35 9.32
C ALA A 26 8.41 6.43 9.55
N GLY A 27 7.42 6.46 8.66
CA GLY A 27 6.16 5.71 8.79
C GLY A 27 5.06 6.39 9.61
N ALA A 28 5.31 7.56 10.23
CA ALA A 28 4.25 8.31 10.89
C ALA A 28 3.28 8.89 9.85
N THR A 29 1.98 8.66 10.08
CA THR A 29 0.91 9.19 9.22
C THR A 29 0.19 10.34 9.94
N ALA A 30 0.17 11.51 9.31
CA ALA A 30 -0.67 12.62 9.73
C ALA A 30 -1.99 12.59 8.95
N LEU A 31 -3.11 12.62 9.66
CA LEU A 31 -4.44 12.54 9.08
C LEU A 31 -5.17 13.86 9.29
N THR A 32 -5.73 14.40 8.20
CA THR A 32 -6.64 15.56 8.24
C THR A 32 -8.02 15.10 7.76
N ILE A 33 -9.01 15.18 8.64
CA ILE A 33 -10.39 14.74 8.36
C ILE A 33 -11.23 15.97 7.98
N TYR A 34 -11.95 15.84 6.89
CA TYR A 34 -12.88 16.87 6.40
C TYR A 34 -14.34 16.44 6.59
N ASN A 35 -15.24 17.39 6.70
CA ASN A 35 -16.67 17.14 6.94
C ASN A 35 -17.43 16.58 5.74
N GLN A 36 -16.77 16.36 4.61
CA GLN A 36 -17.35 15.87 3.35
C GLN A 36 -17.02 14.39 3.09
N ASN A 37 -16.89 13.58 4.14
CA ASN A 37 -16.59 12.14 4.09
C ASN A 37 -15.25 11.79 3.42
N PHE A 38 -14.29 12.70 3.40
CA PHE A 38 -12.94 12.38 2.97
C PHE A 38 -11.89 12.82 4.00
N ALA A 39 -10.74 12.19 3.92
CA ALA A 39 -9.60 12.52 4.75
C ALA A 39 -8.32 12.55 3.89
N VAL A 40 -7.41 13.45 4.23
CA VAL A 40 -6.09 13.50 3.62
C VAL A 40 -5.08 12.88 4.59
N ALA A 41 -4.44 11.81 4.16
CA ALA A 41 -3.34 11.17 4.88
C ALA A 41 -2.00 11.63 4.29
N ARG A 42 -1.08 12.03 5.14
CA ARG A 42 0.31 12.35 4.78
C ARG A 42 1.22 11.39 5.51
N THR A 43 1.90 10.54 4.75
CA THR A 43 2.81 9.52 5.29
C THR A 43 4.21 9.78 4.76
N ALA A 44 5.21 9.78 5.65
CA ALA A 44 6.60 9.81 5.24
C ALA A 44 7.03 8.40 4.80
N VAL A 45 7.55 8.29 3.58
CA VAL A 45 8.11 7.06 3.02
C VAL A 45 9.59 7.31 2.76
N GLU A 46 10.45 6.52 3.37
CA GLU A 46 11.89 6.57 3.10
C GLU A 46 12.18 5.86 1.79
N LEU A 47 12.85 6.53 0.87
CA LEU A 47 13.18 6.03 -0.45
C LEU A 47 14.69 6.02 -0.62
N ASP A 48 15.25 4.85 -0.91
CA ASP A 48 16.64 4.71 -1.38
C ASP A 48 16.63 4.73 -2.91
N LEU A 49 16.77 5.92 -3.49
CA LEU A 49 16.73 6.10 -4.94
C LEU A 49 18.15 6.07 -5.53
N LYS A 50 18.26 5.36 -6.64
CA LYS A 50 19.47 5.36 -7.50
C LYS A 50 19.20 6.20 -8.74
N ALA A 51 20.27 6.76 -9.35
CA ALA A 51 20.12 7.49 -10.61
C ALA A 51 19.43 6.60 -11.67
N GLY A 52 18.48 7.16 -12.39
CA GLY A 52 17.66 6.44 -13.37
C GLY A 52 16.33 5.91 -12.78
N THR A 53 15.82 4.84 -13.35
CA THR A 53 14.51 4.26 -12.99
C THR A 53 14.59 3.43 -11.72
N ASN A 54 13.67 3.69 -10.78
CA ASN A 54 13.53 2.98 -9.51
C ASN A 54 12.11 2.42 -9.40
N GLN A 55 11.98 1.24 -8.81
CA GLN A 55 10.70 0.66 -8.42
C GLN A 55 10.53 0.80 -6.90
N VAL A 56 9.50 1.50 -6.49
CA VAL A 56 9.21 1.74 -5.07
C VAL A 56 7.86 1.17 -4.71
N THR A 57 7.76 0.52 -3.56
CA THR A 57 6.53 -0.11 -3.09
C THR A 57 6.28 0.27 -1.62
N THR A 58 5.05 0.62 -1.29
CA THR A 58 4.61 0.76 0.10
C THR A 58 3.31 0.02 0.34
N THR A 59 3.18 -0.58 1.52
CA THR A 59 1.96 -1.25 2.00
C THR A 59 1.27 -0.48 3.12
N ASN A 60 1.80 0.70 3.47
CA ASN A 60 1.21 1.57 4.50
C ASN A 60 0.16 2.50 3.89
N VAL A 61 -0.85 1.91 3.27
CA VAL A 61 -1.96 2.60 2.61
C VAL A 61 -3.30 1.94 2.98
N THR A 62 -4.38 2.68 2.86
CA THR A 62 -5.74 2.18 3.14
C THR A 62 -6.35 1.47 1.92
N THR A 63 -7.29 0.55 2.16
CA THR A 63 -8.11 -0.07 1.10
C THR A 63 -9.06 0.92 0.43
N GLN A 64 -9.31 2.07 1.05
CA GLN A 64 -10.20 3.12 0.53
C GLN A 64 -9.42 4.28 -0.11
N LEU A 65 -8.20 4.02 -0.55
CA LEU A 65 -7.38 5.00 -1.25
C LEU A 65 -8.03 5.34 -2.60
N GLU A 66 -8.10 6.62 -2.90
CA GLU A 66 -8.39 7.11 -4.26
C GLU A 66 -7.06 7.24 -5.03
N PRO A 67 -6.75 6.33 -5.96
CA PRO A 67 -5.43 6.26 -6.59
C PRO A 67 -5.01 7.56 -7.29
N ASP A 68 -5.96 8.22 -7.93
CA ASP A 68 -5.72 9.46 -8.67
C ASP A 68 -5.44 10.67 -7.75
N SER A 69 -5.73 10.55 -6.45
CA SER A 69 -5.45 11.60 -5.46
C SER A 69 -4.06 11.52 -4.84
N VAL A 70 -3.32 10.46 -5.14
CA VAL A 70 -2.00 10.21 -4.53
C VAL A 70 -0.94 11.10 -5.15
N VAL A 71 -0.22 11.83 -4.31
CA VAL A 71 0.90 12.67 -4.72
C VAL A 71 2.16 12.28 -3.94
N LEU A 72 3.16 11.80 -4.66
CA LEU A 72 4.50 11.58 -4.12
C LEU A 72 5.35 12.83 -4.35
N ARG A 73 5.97 13.36 -3.28
CA ARG A 73 6.83 14.56 -3.38
C ARG A 73 7.94 14.53 -2.34
N ASP A 74 9.05 15.17 -2.62
CA ASP A 74 10.03 15.49 -1.61
C ASP A 74 9.52 16.67 -0.76
N PRO A 75 9.32 16.50 0.57
CA PRO A 75 8.86 17.59 1.44
C PRO A 75 9.85 18.73 1.55
N ALA A 76 11.14 18.51 1.33
CA ALA A 76 12.19 19.53 1.33
C ALA A 76 12.34 20.23 -0.03
N GLY A 77 11.76 19.71 -1.09
CA GLY A 77 11.84 20.26 -2.45
C GLY A 77 13.25 20.23 -3.07
N LYS A 78 14.15 19.40 -2.51
CA LYS A 78 15.57 19.34 -2.93
C LYS A 78 15.84 18.29 -3.99
N ILE A 79 14.98 17.25 -4.04
CA ILE A 79 15.16 16.11 -4.95
C ILE A 79 14.16 16.25 -6.11
N ALA A 80 14.70 16.37 -7.32
CA ALA A 80 13.89 16.34 -8.53
C ALA A 80 13.75 14.89 -9.01
N PHE A 81 12.52 14.38 -9.06
CA PHE A 81 12.19 13.08 -9.63
C PHE A 81 10.90 13.18 -10.42
N LYS A 82 10.68 12.24 -11.31
CA LYS A 82 9.47 12.08 -12.09
C LYS A 82 8.83 10.75 -11.74
N VAL A 83 7.54 10.74 -11.47
CA VAL A 83 6.76 9.50 -11.38
C VAL A 83 6.32 9.15 -12.80
N ASP A 84 6.82 8.05 -13.35
CA ASP A 84 6.47 7.56 -14.67
C ASP A 84 5.21 6.68 -14.63
N GLU A 85 5.04 5.93 -13.55
CA GLU A 85 3.92 5.02 -13.38
C GLU A 85 3.53 4.93 -11.92
N GLN A 86 2.23 4.84 -11.63
CA GLN A 86 1.67 4.62 -10.32
C GLN A 86 0.59 3.56 -10.39
N ASN A 87 0.74 2.50 -9.60
CA ASN A 87 -0.20 1.40 -9.52
C ASN A 87 -0.66 1.20 -8.08
N TYR A 88 -1.96 1.12 -7.88
CA TYR A 88 -2.56 0.79 -6.61
C TYR A 88 -3.26 -0.57 -6.71
N ASP A 89 -3.03 -1.41 -5.71
CA ASP A 89 -3.73 -2.68 -5.52
C ASP A 89 -4.33 -2.67 -4.11
N ALA A 90 -5.64 -2.79 -4.03
CA ALA A 90 -6.36 -2.77 -2.75
C ALA A 90 -6.10 -4.01 -1.87
N GLY A 91 -5.41 -5.03 -2.40
CA GLY A 91 -5.13 -6.27 -1.68
C GLY A 91 -6.38 -7.08 -1.36
N VAL A 92 -7.46 -6.87 -2.12
CA VAL A 92 -8.71 -7.61 -1.92
C VAL A 92 -8.54 -9.02 -2.49
N ILE A 93 -8.68 -10.02 -1.61
CA ILE A 93 -8.66 -11.42 -2.01
C ILE A 93 -10.08 -11.94 -1.98
N ASP A 94 -10.60 -12.23 -3.16
CA ASP A 94 -11.87 -12.89 -3.39
C ASP A 94 -11.69 -14.13 -4.29
N GLN A 95 -12.78 -14.83 -4.53
CA GLN A 95 -12.76 -16.01 -5.39
C GLN A 95 -12.26 -15.68 -6.81
N ASN A 96 -12.61 -14.51 -7.35
CA ASN A 96 -12.25 -14.14 -8.71
C ASN A 96 -10.75 -13.84 -8.83
N SER A 97 -10.17 -13.10 -7.88
CA SER A 97 -8.73 -12.83 -7.84
C SER A 97 -7.91 -14.11 -7.70
N LEU A 98 -8.42 -15.08 -6.92
CA LEU A 98 -7.80 -16.40 -6.83
C LEU A 98 -7.93 -17.19 -8.14
N LEU A 99 -9.09 -17.18 -8.79
CA LEU A 99 -9.25 -17.83 -10.10
C LEU A 99 -8.28 -17.23 -11.14
N GLN A 100 -8.12 -15.91 -11.15
CA GLN A 100 -7.15 -15.23 -12.04
C GLN A 100 -5.72 -15.67 -11.76
N LYS A 101 -5.31 -15.75 -10.49
CA LYS A 101 -3.98 -16.24 -10.11
C LYS A 101 -3.71 -17.66 -10.56
N TYR A 102 -4.73 -18.51 -10.56
CA TYR A 102 -4.63 -19.90 -10.98
C TYR A 102 -5.06 -20.14 -12.43
N GLU A 103 -5.22 -19.09 -13.25
CA GLU A 103 -5.48 -19.22 -14.68
C GLU A 103 -4.40 -20.06 -15.37
N GLY A 104 -4.80 -21.00 -16.20
CA GLY A 104 -3.94 -21.99 -16.84
C GLY A 104 -3.58 -23.19 -15.96
N LYS A 105 -3.90 -23.20 -14.67
CA LYS A 105 -3.60 -24.30 -13.73
C LYS A 105 -4.84 -25.14 -13.45
N THR A 106 -4.59 -26.40 -13.04
CA THR A 106 -5.62 -27.31 -12.56
C THR A 106 -5.72 -27.21 -11.05
N ILE A 107 -6.95 -27.03 -10.53
CA ILE A 107 -7.28 -27.05 -9.10
C ILE A 107 -8.40 -28.05 -8.86
N GLN A 108 -8.64 -28.37 -7.59
CA GLN A 108 -9.76 -29.20 -7.18
C GLN A 108 -11.01 -28.37 -6.93
N PHE A 109 -12.16 -28.95 -7.24
CA PHE A 109 -13.47 -28.39 -6.94
C PHE A 109 -14.24 -29.38 -6.08
N SER A 110 -14.84 -28.92 -4.98
CA SER A 110 -15.69 -29.72 -4.12
C SER A 110 -17.12 -29.75 -4.65
N GLN A 111 -17.65 -30.96 -4.86
CA GLN A 111 -19.05 -31.18 -5.24
C GLN A 111 -19.94 -31.52 -4.04
N GLY A 112 -19.38 -31.54 -2.83
CA GLY A 112 -20.08 -31.87 -1.60
C GLY A 112 -19.39 -32.94 -0.79
N ARG A 113 -20.12 -33.61 0.09
CA ARG A 113 -19.60 -34.69 0.94
C ARG A 113 -20.39 -35.97 0.73
N ALA A 114 -19.69 -37.09 0.69
CA ALA A 114 -20.28 -38.41 0.71
C ALA A 114 -20.91 -38.72 2.09
N GLN A 115 -21.73 -39.78 2.20
CA GLN A 115 -22.38 -40.21 3.46
C GLN A 115 -21.39 -40.50 4.60
N ASN A 116 -20.16 -40.92 4.24
CA ASN A 116 -19.06 -41.16 5.21
C ASN A 116 -18.30 -39.87 5.59
N GLY A 117 -18.78 -38.69 5.20
CA GLY A 117 -18.15 -37.38 5.50
C GLY A 117 -16.97 -37.02 4.61
N LYS A 118 -16.51 -37.91 3.71
CA LYS A 118 -15.40 -37.64 2.78
C LYS A 118 -15.82 -36.61 1.71
N LEU A 119 -14.94 -35.67 1.42
CA LEU A 119 -15.13 -34.67 0.38
C LEU A 119 -15.15 -35.33 -1.01
N ILE A 120 -16.15 -35.04 -1.81
CA ILE A 120 -16.21 -35.44 -3.22
C ILE A 120 -15.58 -34.30 -4.02
N THR A 121 -14.49 -34.57 -4.72
CA THR A 121 -13.77 -33.57 -5.50
C THR A 121 -13.67 -33.97 -6.98
N VAL A 122 -13.59 -32.97 -7.84
CA VAL A 122 -13.30 -33.11 -9.25
C VAL A 122 -12.19 -32.12 -9.63
N ASP A 123 -11.29 -32.55 -10.50
CA ASP A 123 -10.24 -31.69 -11.01
C ASP A 123 -10.80 -30.81 -12.15
N GLY A 124 -10.40 -29.54 -12.17
CA GLY A 124 -10.76 -28.59 -13.22
C GLY A 124 -9.61 -27.65 -13.53
N LYS A 125 -9.32 -27.48 -14.80
CA LYS A 125 -8.35 -26.51 -15.29
C LYS A 125 -9.05 -25.17 -15.53
N ILE A 126 -8.54 -24.13 -14.93
CA ILE A 126 -9.01 -22.76 -15.17
C ILE A 126 -8.43 -22.28 -16.50
N VAL A 127 -9.24 -22.32 -17.56
CA VAL A 127 -8.81 -21.90 -18.90
C VAL A 127 -8.79 -20.38 -19.00
N ARG A 128 -9.84 -19.74 -18.47
CA ARG A 128 -9.96 -18.28 -18.35
C ARG A 128 -10.73 -17.91 -17.08
N ALA A 129 -10.22 -16.94 -16.37
CA ALA A 129 -10.84 -16.41 -15.16
C ALA A 129 -11.73 -15.17 -15.45
N THR A 130 -12.53 -15.26 -16.53
CA THR A 130 -13.54 -14.24 -16.87
C THR A 130 -14.79 -14.41 -16.01
N GLN A 131 -15.79 -13.57 -16.18
CA GLN A 131 -17.12 -13.73 -15.58
C GLN A 131 -18.18 -13.91 -16.67
N PRO A 132 -18.72 -15.14 -16.81
CA PRO A 132 -18.41 -16.38 -16.08
C PRO A 132 -17.03 -16.97 -16.45
N PRO A 133 -16.39 -17.75 -15.56
CA PRO A 133 -15.10 -18.38 -15.83
C PRO A 133 -15.26 -19.56 -16.79
N LEU A 134 -14.24 -19.78 -17.63
CA LEU A 134 -14.18 -20.95 -18.51
C LEU A 134 -13.32 -22.03 -17.86
N ILE A 135 -13.92 -23.17 -17.58
CA ILE A 135 -13.29 -24.32 -16.91
C ILE A 135 -13.30 -25.53 -17.82
N GLU A 136 -12.17 -26.22 -17.91
CA GLU A 136 -12.07 -27.55 -18.52
C GLU A 136 -12.13 -28.60 -17.40
N SER A 137 -13.13 -29.45 -17.42
CA SER A 137 -13.29 -30.56 -16.47
C SER A 137 -13.85 -31.77 -17.16
N ASN A 138 -13.32 -32.97 -16.87
CA ASN A 138 -13.71 -34.25 -17.48
C ASN A 138 -13.71 -34.19 -19.03
N GLY A 139 -12.74 -33.48 -19.63
CA GLY A 139 -12.63 -33.38 -21.11
C GLY A 139 -13.65 -32.44 -21.74
N THR A 140 -14.40 -31.67 -20.96
CA THR A 140 -15.43 -30.74 -21.44
C THR A 140 -15.14 -29.32 -20.93
N MET A 141 -15.30 -28.34 -21.83
CA MET A 141 -15.24 -26.92 -21.45
C MET A 141 -16.63 -26.42 -21.08
N GLN A 142 -16.71 -25.68 -19.94
CA GLN A 142 -17.98 -25.11 -19.48
C GLN A 142 -17.76 -23.71 -18.85
N PHE A 143 -18.75 -22.83 -19.01
CA PHE A 143 -18.79 -21.51 -18.39
C PHE A 143 -19.40 -21.54 -16.98
N GLN A 144 -19.11 -22.59 -16.24
CA GLN A 144 -19.59 -22.77 -14.88
C GLN A 144 -18.54 -23.52 -14.07
N LEU A 145 -18.43 -23.19 -12.79
CA LEU A 145 -17.56 -23.92 -11.86
C LEU A 145 -18.16 -25.32 -11.62
N PRO A 146 -17.36 -26.39 -11.71
CA PRO A 146 -17.86 -27.76 -11.48
C PRO A 146 -18.14 -28.06 -10.00
N GLY A 147 -17.96 -27.07 -9.14
CA GLY A 147 -18.17 -27.12 -7.70
C GLY A 147 -17.56 -25.91 -7.00
N THR A 148 -17.44 -25.98 -5.68
CA THR A 148 -16.74 -24.95 -4.90
C THR A 148 -15.23 -25.09 -5.11
N PRO A 149 -14.51 -24.07 -5.59
CA PRO A 149 -13.07 -24.17 -5.83
C PRO A 149 -12.29 -24.36 -4.52
N LEU A 150 -11.32 -25.25 -4.55
CA LEU A 150 -10.40 -25.54 -3.46
C LEU A 150 -9.00 -25.10 -3.90
N PHE A 151 -8.58 -23.94 -3.42
CA PHE A 151 -7.26 -23.40 -3.75
C PHE A 151 -6.18 -24.02 -2.86
N PRO A 152 -4.95 -24.23 -3.38
CA PRO A 152 -3.82 -24.62 -2.54
C PRO A 152 -3.58 -23.60 -1.43
N ALA A 153 -3.18 -24.08 -0.24
CA ALA A 153 -2.92 -23.24 0.92
C ALA A 153 -1.57 -22.51 0.81
N SER A 154 -1.38 -21.76 -0.28
CA SER A 154 -0.21 -20.90 -0.51
C SER A 154 -0.65 -19.48 -0.70
N THR A 155 0.02 -18.57 0.00
CA THR A 155 -0.15 -17.11 -0.16
C THR A 155 0.89 -16.49 -1.08
N ASP A 156 1.77 -17.31 -1.69
CA ASP A 156 2.83 -16.82 -2.56
C ASP A 156 2.26 -16.04 -3.75
N GLY A 157 2.77 -14.84 -3.95
CA GLY A 157 2.33 -13.93 -5.00
C GLY A 157 0.89 -13.38 -4.81
N LEU A 158 0.30 -13.50 -3.62
CA LEU A 158 -0.92 -12.77 -3.24
C LEU A 158 -0.53 -11.48 -2.53
N LEU A 159 -1.14 -10.38 -2.94
CA LEU A 159 -1.05 -9.12 -2.20
C LEU A 159 -2.12 -9.15 -1.10
N LEU A 160 -1.69 -9.44 0.13
CA LEU A 160 -2.57 -9.57 1.30
C LEU A 160 -2.87 -8.22 1.98
N LYS A 161 -2.22 -7.15 1.50
CA LYS A 161 -2.37 -5.79 2.02
C LYS A 161 -2.50 -4.81 0.87
N PRO A 162 -3.22 -3.72 1.07
CA PRO A 162 -3.22 -2.63 0.10
C PRO A 162 -1.79 -2.21 -0.22
N THR A 163 -1.48 -2.10 -1.48
CA THR A 163 -0.12 -1.86 -1.96
C THR A 163 -0.13 -0.77 -3.01
N LEU A 164 0.74 0.19 -2.85
CA LEU A 164 0.98 1.26 -3.81
C LEU A 164 2.40 1.12 -4.35
N ARG A 165 2.54 1.13 -5.66
CA ARG A 165 3.80 0.98 -6.38
C ARG A 165 4.01 2.15 -7.30
N TRP A 166 5.26 2.62 -7.38
CA TRP A 166 5.68 3.68 -8.30
C TRP A 166 6.89 3.22 -9.12
N ALA A 167 6.90 3.57 -10.40
CA ALA A 167 8.10 3.69 -11.19
C ALA A 167 8.55 5.15 -11.15
N ILE A 168 9.72 5.41 -10.60
CA ILE A 168 10.25 6.76 -10.37
C ILE A 168 11.54 6.92 -11.16
N TYR A 169 11.63 7.96 -11.97
CA TYR A 169 12.88 8.38 -12.58
C TYR A 169 13.52 9.48 -11.77
N TRP A 170 14.70 9.21 -11.22
CA TRP A 170 15.46 10.20 -10.46
C TRP A 170 16.55 10.83 -11.32
N TYR A 171 16.47 12.14 -11.44
CA TYR A 171 17.51 12.96 -12.07
C TYR A 171 18.59 13.25 -11.04
N MET A 172 19.76 12.65 -11.18
CA MET A 172 20.91 13.03 -10.38
C MET A 172 21.30 14.46 -10.76
N SER A 173 21.10 15.41 -9.84
CA SER A 173 21.55 16.78 -10.06
C SER A 173 23.10 16.81 -10.09
N PRO A 174 23.72 17.57 -11.01
CA PRO A 174 25.19 17.74 -11.03
C PRO A 174 25.79 18.24 -9.70
N GLN A 175 24.96 18.86 -8.85
CA GLN A 175 25.36 19.35 -7.52
C GLN A 175 25.46 18.25 -6.44
N SER A 176 24.97 17.05 -6.72
CA SER A 176 25.06 15.87 -5.81
C SER A 176 26.20 14.92 -6.13
N TRP A 177 27.06 15.25 -7.09
CA TRP A 177 28.26 14.46 -7.35
C TRP A 177 29.22 14.62 -6.18
N PRO A 178 29.71 13.52 -5.60
CA PRO A 178 30.77 13.60 -4.59
C PRO A 178 31.98 14.25 -5.26
N THR A 179 32.50 15.30 -4.64
CA THR A 179 33.68 16.08 -5.10
C THR A 179 34.95 15.22 -5.29
N SER A 180 34.92 13.94 -4.94
CA SER A 180 36.02 12.99 -5.07
C SER A 180 36.15 12.31 -6.45
N LEU A 181 35.29 12.65 -7.44
CA LEU A 181 35.37 12.12 -8.80
C LEU A 181 35.71 13.17 -9.87
N ALA A 182 36.06 14.38 -9.44
CA ALA A 182 36.62 15.41 -10.33
C ALA A 182 38.16 15.35 -10.25
N ALA A 183 38.77 14.43 -10.99
CA ALA A 183 40.21 14.38 -11.27
C ALA A 183 40.39 13.97 -12.71
#